data_5cf83511e4a9e66836d4c1d8f359380e
#
_entry.id   5cf83511e4a9e66836d4c1d8f359380e
#
_cell.length_a   1.000
_cell.length_b   1.000
_cell.length_c   1.000
_cell.angle_alpha   90.00
_cell.angle_beta   90.00
_cell.angle_gamma   90.00
#
_symmetry.space_group_name_H-M   'P 1'
#
loop_
_entity.id
_entity.type
_entity.pdbx_description
1 polymer ?
#
loop_
_entity_poly.entity_id
_entity_poly.type
_entity_poly.pdbx_seq_one_letter_code
_entity_poly.pdbx_strand_id
1 'polypeptide(L)'
;MRLKSWMLCIATIAAVPGSADAQTGTEVTRTTAAGVYTAAQAKAGGDIYAGLCTSCHTVSSHTGVTFQKSWIGMPVSELFNYLNQSMPEDAPGSLSADEYVRVIAYLLEMNDMPAGTTDLPVDQAALRLIRIDTVGSIPRPTPSRF
;
A
#
# COMPACT_ATOMS: atom_id res chain seq x y z
N MET A 1 14.34 59.13 57.36
CA MET A 1 13.57 58.58 56.23
C MET A 1 14.45 57.64 55.42
N ARG A 2 14.18 56.35 55.46
CA ARG A 2 15.00 55.33 54.76
C ARG A 2 14.15 54.74 53.63
N LEU A 3 14.53 55.00 52.36
CA LEU A 3 13.94 54.37 51.17
C LEU A 3 14.50 52.96 51.04
N LYS A 4 13.61 51.97 51.07
CA LYS A 4 13.91 50.58 50.75
C LYS A 4 13.76 50.38 49.23
N SER A 5 14.89 50.12 48.54
CA SER A 5 14.96 49.76 47.15
C SER A 5 14.58 48.30 47.01
N TRP A 6 13.52 48.01 46.27
CA TRP A 6 13.13 46.65 45.91
C TRP A 6 13.70 46.33 44.51
N MET A 7 14.63 45.39 44.50
CA MET A 7 15.17 44.83 43.28
C MET A 7 14.19 43.80 42.71
N LEU A 8 13.57 44.08 41.53
CA LEU A 8 12.79 43.12 40.76
C LEU A 8 13.74 42.24 39.99
N CYS A 9 13.82 40.93 40.33
CA CYS A 9 14.45 39.93 39.50
C CYS A 9 13.48 39.49 38.40
N ILE A 10 13.72 39.90 37.17
CA ILE A 10 12.99 39.40 35.98
C ILE A 10 13.68 38.12 35.53
N ALA A 11 13.03 36.98 35.78
CA ALA A 11 13.45 35.70 35.24
C ALA A 11 12.98 35.58 33.78
N THR A 12 13.91 35.65 32.83
CA THR A 12 13.66 35.38 31.42
C THR A 12 13.59 33.90 31.21
N ILE A 13 12.38 33.36 30.92
CA ILE A 13 12.18 31.98 30.49
C ILE A 13 12.51 31.93 29.01
N ALA A 14 13.63 31.30 28.66
CA ALA A 14 14.00 30.98 27.28
C ALA A 14 13.11 29.84 26.78
N ALA A 15 12.18 30.11 25.87
CA ALA A 15 11.43 29.10 25.16
C ALA A 15 12.33 28.39 24.15
N VAL A 16 12.60 27.12 24.37
CA VAL A 16 13.30 26.25 23.39
C VAL A 16 12.26 25.86 22.34
N PRO A 17 12.45 26.18 21.04
CA PRO A 17 11.58 25.66 20.00
C PRO A 17 11.87 24.17 19.85
N GLY A 18 10.93 23.33 20.28
CA GLY A 18 10.94 21.90 19.98
C GLY A 18 10.77 21.70 18.49
N SER A 19 11.82 21.23 17.81
CA SER A 19 11.73 20.78 16.43
C SER A 19 10.83 19.54 16.39
N ALA A 20 9.59 19.71 15.89
CA ALA A 20 8.76 18.58 15.53
C ALA A 20 9.35 17.95 14.26
N ASP A 21 10.13 16.89 14.42
CA ASP A 21 10.50 16.02 13.31
C ASP A 21 9.23 15.37 12.77
N ALA A 22 8.70 15.96 11.70
CA ALA A 22 7.67 15.35 10.90
C ALA A 22 8.30 14.16 10.15
N GLN A 23 8.26 12.98 10.78
CA GLN A 23 8.62 11.73 10.13
C GLN A 23 7.51 11.38 9.13
N THR A 24 7.62 11.87 7.90
CA THR A 24 6.83 11.43 6.77
C THR A 24 7.38 10.10 6.24
N GLY A 25 7.45 9.10 7.10
CA GLY A 25 7.60 7.72 6.70
C GLY A 25 6.21 7.19 6.35
N THR A 26 5.98 6.76 5.10
CA THR A 26 4.77 6.02 4.76
C THR A 26 4.78 4.72 5.57
N GLU A 27 4.06 4.70 6.68
CA GLU A 27 3.99 3.53 7.56
C GLU A 27 3.18 2.44 6.85
N VAL A 28 3.86 1.39 6.41
CA VAL A 28 3.20 0.19 5.89
C VAL A 28 2.53 -0.52 7.07
N THR A 29 1.21 -0.45 7.14
CA THR A 29 0.45 -0.99 8.28
C THR A 29 0.04 -2.44 8.10
N ARG A 30 0.00 -2.96 6.86
CA ARG A 30 -0.39 -4.33 6.53
C ARG A 30 0.40 -4.89 5.35
N THR A 31 0.41 -6.23 5.24
CA THR A 31 0.91 -6.91 4.04
C THR A 31 -0.17 -7.83 3.48
N THR A 32 -0.06 -8.22 2.22
CA THR A 32 -1.01 -9.15 1.57
C THR A 32 -1.02 -10.53 2.24
N ALA A 33 0.04 -10.90 2.96
CA ALA A 33 0.09 -12.12 3.76
C ALA A 33 -0.91 -12.13 4.94
N ALA A 34 -1.46 -10.97 5.33
CA ALA A 34 -2.43 -10.84 6.41
C ALA A 34 -3.90 -10.93 5.94
N GLY A 35 -4.16 -11.23 4.67
CA GLY A 35 -5.52 -11.33 4.14
C GLY A 35 -6.18 -9.95 3.99
N VAL A 36 -5.91 -9.28 2.88
CA VAL A 36 -6.34 -7.89 2.61
C VAL A 36 -7.48 -7.77 1.62
N TYR A 37 -8.00 -8.87 1.13
CA TYR A 37 -9.13 -8.96 0.19
C TYR A 37 -10.06 -10.11 0.61
N THR A 38 -11.29 -10.15 0.11
CA THR A 38 -12.22 -11.29 0.34
C THR A 38 -12.17 -12.28 -0.83
N ALA A 39 -12.49 -13.56 -0.55
CA ALA A 39 -12.64 -14.56 -1.61
C ALA A 39 -13.73 -14.19 -2.62
N ALA A 40 -14.78 -13.50 -2.18
CA ALA A 40 -15.84 -13.01 -3.08
C ALA A 40 -15.31 -11.94 -4.04
N GLN A 41 -14.45 -11.03 -3.54
CA GLN A 41 -13.82 -10.00 -4.35
C GLN A 41 -12.84 -10.62 -5.37
N ALA A 42 -12.02 -11.59 -4.95
CA ALA A 42 -11.12 -12.31 -5.85
C ALA A 42 -11.88 -13.07 -6.94
N LYS A 43 -12.96 -13.78 -6.56
CA LYS A 43 -13.80 -14.47 -7.53
C LYS A 43 -14.35 -13.50 -8.60
N ALA A 44 -14.91 -12.37 -8.18
CA ALA A 44 -15.40 -11.35 -9.12
C ALA A 44 -14.29 -10.80 -10.03
N GLY A 45 -13.06 -10.65 -9.49
CA GLY A 45 -11.88 -10.30 -10.26
C GLY A 45 -11.48 -11.36 -11.28
N GLY A 46 -11.60 -12.64 -10.91
CA GLY A 46 -11.37 -13.76 -11.81
C GLY A 46 -12.33 -13.78 -13.01
N ASP A 47 -13.60 -13.43 -12.79
CA ASP A 47 -14.59 -13.32 -13.87
C ASP A 47 -14.21 -12.18 -14.86
N ILE A 48 -13.74 -11.03 -14.35
CA ILE A 48 -13.22 -9.93 -15.18
C ILE A 48 -11.96 -10.36 -15.92
N TYR A 49 -11.01 -10.98 -15.22
CA TYR A 49 -9.75 -11.44 -15.79
C TYR A 49 -9.98 -12.45 -16.94
N ALA A 50 -10.89 -13.40 -16.74
CA ALA A 50 -11.26 -14.38 -17.77
C ALA A 50 -11.83 -13.72 -19.03
N GLY A 51 -12.61 -12.65 -18.87
CA GLY A 51 -13.25 -11.96 -19.99
C GLY A 51 -12.32 -11.02 -20.76
N LEU A 52 -11.38 -10.37 -20.07
CA LEU A 52 -10.61 -9.25 -20.65
C LEU A 52 -9.10 -9.52 -20.76
N CYS A 53 -8.54 -10.41 -19.95
CA CYS A 53 -7.08 -10.53 -19.87
C CYS A 53 -6.53 -11.78 -20.58
N THR A 54 -7.31 -12.88 -20.60
CA THR A 54 -6.84 -14.18 -21.11
C THR A 54 -6.60 -14.22 -22.62
N SER A 55 -7.13 -13.25 -23.36
CA SER A 55 -6.85 -13.12 -24.81
C SER A 55 -5.38 -12.79 -25.11
N CYS A 56 -4.69 -12.09 -24.20
CA CYS A 56 -3.31 -11.66 -24.35
C CYS A 56 -2.37 -12.28 -23.29
N HIS A 57 -2.88 -12.66 -22.14
CA HIS A 57 -2.09 -13.15 -21.02
C HIS A 57 -2.38 -14.61 -20.67
N THR A 58 -1.32 -15.35 -20.37
CA THR A 58 -1.41 -16.67 -19.74
C THR A 58 -1.36 -16.50 -18.21
N VAL A 59 -1.91 -17.45 -17.46
CA VAL A 59 -1.82 -17.45 -15.98
C VAL A 59 -0.37 -17.35 -15.50
N SER A 60 0.55 -18.07 -16.16
CA SER A 60 1.97 -18.07 -15.82
C SER A 60 2.68 -16.71 -15.99
N SER A 61 2.12 -15.79 -16.78
CA SER A 61 2.67 -14.42 -16.91
C SER A 61 2.42 -13.56 -15.67
N HIS A 62 1.48 -13.96 -14.83
CA HIS A 62 1.05 -13.22 -13.62
C HIS A 62 1.19 -14.02 -12.33
N THR A 63 1.91 -15.16 -12.35
CA THR A 63 2.08 -16.01 -11.16
C THR A 63 3.53 -16.37 -10.92
N GLY A 64 3.80 -16.84 -9.70
CA GLY A 64 5.09 -17.38 -9.29
C GLY A 64 6.22 -16.37 -9.40
N VAL A 65 7.36 -16.81 -9.92
CA VAL A 65 8.59 -16.01 -9.99
C VAL A 65 8.41 -14.71 -10.78
N THR A 66 7.59 -14.71 -11.82
CA THR A 66 7.31 -13.51 -12.65
C THR A 66 6.63 -12.44 -11.83
N PHE A 67 5.55 -12.79 -11.13
CA PHE A 67 4.85 -11.87 -10.24
C PHE A 67 5.73 -11.40 -9.08
N GLN A 68 6.44 -12.33 -8.45
CA GLN A 68 7.28 -12.04 -7.29
C GLN A 68 8.39 -11.03 -7.62
N LYS A 69 9.07 -11.19 -8.75
CA LYS A 69 10.13 -10.26 -9.16
C LYS A 69 9.63 -8.84 -9.38
N SER A 70 8.40 -8.69 -9.87
CA SER A 70 7.84 -7.39 -10.24
C SER A 70 7.19 -6.69 -9.04
N TRP A 71 6.55 -7.45 -8.15
CA TRP A 71 5.61 -6.86 -7.20
C TRP A 71 5.93 -7.09 -5.72
N ILE A 72 6.69 -8.13 -5.34
CA ILE A 72 7.02 -8.35 -3.92
C ILE A 72 7.79 -7.17 -3.35
N GLY A 73 7.31 -6.66 -2.22
CA GLY A 73 7.86 -5.48 -1.55
C GLY A 73 7.29 -4.14 -2.01
N MET A 74 6.52 -4.13 -3.12
CA MET A 74 5.84 -2.93 -3.61
C MET A 74 4.50 -2.71 -2.88
N PRO A 75 4.05 -1.45 -2.73
CA PRO A 75 2.68 -1.18 -2.29
C PRO A 75 1.67 -1.64 -3.35
N VAL A 76 0.48 -2.06 -2.92
CA VAL A 76 -0.60 -2.46 -3.82
C VAL A 76 -1.03 -1.31 -4.74
N SER A 77 -0.87 -0.06 -4.30
CA SER A 77 -1.13 1.12 -5.13
C SER A 77 -0.28 1.16 -6.41
N GLU A 78 0.94 0.63 -6.41
CA GLU A 78 1.78 0.59 -7.60
C GLU A 78 1.25 -0.43 -8.63
N LEU A 79 0.79 -1.59 -8.18
CA LEU A 79 0.13 -2.57 -9.05
C LEU A 79 -1.17 -1.98 -9.61
N PHE A 80 -1.95 -1.27 -8.79
CA PHE A 80 -3.16 -0.58 -9.25
C PHE A 80 -2.83 0.46 -10.32
N ASN A 81 -1.84 1.32 -10.09
CA ASN A 81 -1.43 2.35 -11.03
C ASN A 81 -0.99 1.75 -12.36
N TYR A 82 -0.19 0.68 -12.29
CA TYR A 82 0.25 -0.02 -13.49
C TYR A 82 -0.93 -0.57 -14.31
N LEU A 83 -1.87 -1.27 -13.65
CA LEU A 83 -3.04 -1.81 -14.34
C LEU A 83 -3.91 -0.70 -14.93
N ASN A 84 -4.20 0.35 -14.16
CA ASN A 84 -5.03 1.45 -14.62
C ASN A 84 -4.41 2.21 -15.81
N GLN A 85 -3.10 2.37 -15.84
CA GLN A 85 -2.41 3.14 -16.88
C GLN A 85 -2.06 2.32 -18.12
N SER A 86 -2.02 0.99 -18.01
CA SER A 86 -1.46 0.14 -19.06
C SER A 86 -2.38 -0.99 -19.51
N MET A 87 -3.44 -1.30 -18.74
CA MET A 87 -4.30 -2.46 -19.00
C MET A 87 -5.80 -2.10 -18.96
N PRO A 88 -6.64 -2.75 -19.79
CA PRO A 88 -6.28 -3.55 -20.96
C PRO A 88 -5.44 -2.74 -21.95
N GLU A 89 -4.49 -3.37 -22.66
CA GLU A 89 -3.55 -2.65 -23.54
C GLU A 89 -4.25 -1.88 -24.68
N ASP A 90 -5.35 -2.42 -25.18
CA ASP A 90 -6.19 -1.79 -26.21
C ASP A 90 -7.11 -0.68 -25.69
N ALA A 91 -7.33 -0.61 -24.37
CA ALA A 91 -8.18 0.38 -23.71
C ALA A 91 -7.72 0.71 -22.29
N PRO A 92 -6.53 1.32 -22.08
CA PRO A 92 -6.04 1.66 -20.75
C PRO A 92 -7.01 2.58 -20.01
N GLY A 93 -7.24 2.30 -18.72
CA GLY A 93 -8.14 3.09 -17.88
C GLY A 93 -9.62 2.84 -18.12
N SER A 94 -10.02 1.86 -18.92
CA SER A 94 -11.43 1.58 -19.25
C SER A 94 -12.21 0.92 -18.13
N LEU A 95 -11.56 0.26 -17.18
CA LEU A 95 -12.20 -0.33 -16.03
C LEU A 95 -12.42 0.72 -14.92
N SER A 96 -13.46 0.54 -14.12
CA SER A 96 -13.64 1.31 -12.90
C SER A 96 -12.58 0.96 -11.84
N ALA A 97 -12.37 1.84 -10.86
CA ALA A 97 -11.43 1.58 -9.76
C ALA A 97 -11.80 0.30 -8.99
N ASP A 98 -13.10 0.02 -8.83
CA ASP A 98 -13.59 -1.20 -8.18
C ASP A 98 -13.25 -2.46 -9.00
N GLU A 99 -13.38 -2.42 -10.32
CA GLU A 99 -12.99 -3.54 -11.18
C GLU A 99 -11.48 -3.79 -11.14
N TYR A 100 -10.65 -2.75 -11.15
CA TYR A 100 -9.20 -2.92 -10.99
C TYR A 100 -8.83 -3.57 -9.67
N VAL A 101 -9.42 -3.16 -8.53
CA VAL A 101 -9.09 -3.79 -7.23
C VAL A 101 -9.59 -5.22 -7.14
N ARG A 102 -10.70 -5.58 -7.81
CA ARG A 102 -11.14 -6.98 -7.93
C ARG A 102 -10.13 -7.81 -8.72
N VAL A 103 -9.66 -7.32 -9.86
CA VAL A 103 -8.60 -7.98 -10.63
C VAL A 103 -7.34 -8.15 -9.78
N ILE A 104 -6.94 -7.12 -9.01
CA ILE A 104 -5.81 -7.23 -8.10
C ILE A 104 -6.05 -8.31 -7.05
N ALA A 105 -7.22 -8.37 -6.43
CA ALA A 105 -7.55 -9.43 -5.46
C ALA A 105 -7.39 -10.83 -6.07
N TYR A 106 -7.82 -11.04 -7.30
CA TYR A 106 -7.61 -12.29 -8.03
C TYR A 106 -6.13 -12.56 -8.33
N LEU A 107 -5.34 -11.55 -8.72
CA LEU A 107 -3.90 -11.71 -8.91
C LEU A 107 -3.19 -12.11 -7.60
N LEU A 108 -3.60 -11.56 -6.46
CA LEU A 108 -3.09 -11.94 -5.15
C LEU A 108 -3.46 -13.40 -4.80
N GLU A 109 -4.71 -13.81 -5.06
CA GLU A 109 -5.16 -15.20 -4.88
C GLU A 109 -4.36 -16.18 -5.73
N MET A 110 -4.15 -15.88 -7.02
CA MET A 110 -3.35 -16.71 -7.93
C MET A 110 -1.88 -16.87 -7.47
N ASN A 111 -1.40 -16.01 -6.57
CA ASN A 111 -0.07 -16.04 -6.00
C ASN A 111 -0.06 -16.51 -4.53
N ASP A 112 -1.05 -17.32 -4.14
CA ASP A 112 -1.17 -17.99 -2.84
C ASP A 112 -1.22 -17.02 -1.63
N MET A 113 -1.58 -15.75 -1.84
CA MET A 113 -1.82 -14.82 -0.76
C MET A 113 -3.20 -15.09 -0.15
N PRO A 114 -3.35 -15.15 1.18
CA PRO A 114 -4.60 -15.56 1.79
C PRO A 114 -5.70 -14.52 1.63
N ALA A 115 -6.95 -14.99 1.45
CA ALA A 115 -8.12 -14.14 1.59
C ALA A 115 -8.33 -13.79 3.08
N GLY A 116 -8.89 -12.61 3.31
CA GLY A 116 -9.31 -12.12 4.62
C GLY A 116 -10.82 -11.93 4.68
N THR A 117 -11.26 -11.07 5.59
CA THR A 117 -12.68 -10.79 5.87
C THR A 117 -13.14 -9.42 5.37
N THR A 118 -12.22 -8.61 4.82
CA THR A 118 -12.49 -7.25 4.33
C THR A 118 -12.04 -7.14 2.89
N ASP A 119 -12.80 -6.45 2.06
CA ASP A 119 -12.41 -6.19 0.68
C ASP A 119 -11.18 -5.29 0.59
N LEU A 120 -10.39 -5.49 -0.44
CA LEU A 120 -9.33 -4.59 -0.83
C LEU A 120 -9.95 -3.24 -1.19
N PRO A 121 -9.51 -2.13 -0.55
CA PRO A 121 -10.12 -0.82 -0.77
C PRO A 121 -9.83 -0.26 -2.15
N VAL A 122 -10.71 0.63 -2.64
CA VAL A 122 -10.48 1.38 -3.90
C VAL A 122 -9.65 2.65 -3.68
N ASP A 123 -9.51 3.08 -2.43
CA ASP A 123 -8.80 4.31 -2.07
C ASP A 123 -7.28 4.16 -2.22
N GLN A 124 -6.67 5.05 -3.00
CA GLN A 124 -5.23 5.02 -3.30
C GLN A 124 -4.34 5.19 -2.05
N ALA A 125 -4.77 6.00 -1.08
CA ALA A 125 -4.00 6.20 0.14
C ALA A 125 -4.01 4.93 0.99
N ALA A 126 -5.16 4.23 1.06
CA ALA A 126 -5.27 2.94 1.74
C ALA A 126 -4.47 1.84 1.03
N LEU A 127 -4.49 1.77 -0.31
CA LEU A 127 -3.70 0.81 -1.08
C LEU A 127 -2.19 1.01 -0.90
N ARG A 128 -1.74 2.25 -0.71
CA ARG A 128 -0.33 2.58 -0.46
C ARG A 128 0.18 2.00 0.87
N LEU A 129 -0.70 1.82 1.84
CA LEU A 129 -0.37 1.25 3.16
C LEU A 129 -0.33 -0.28 3.18
N ILE A 130 -0.66 -0.93 2.06
CA ILE A 130 -0.64 -2.39 1.91
C ILE A 130 0.55 -2.79 1.05
N ARG A 131 1.50 -3.52 1.61
CA ARG A 131 2.65 -4.05 0.87
C ARG A 131 2.34 -5.46 0.33
N ILE A 132 2.71 -5.70 -0.92
CA ILE A 132 2.63 -7.04 -1.51
C ILE A 132 3.75 -7.91 -0.91
N ASP A 133 3.36 -9.01 -0.27
CA ASP A 133 4.28 -9.92 0.41
C ASP A 133 3.69 -11.34 0.41
N THR A 134 4.56 -12.36 0.44
CA THR A 134 4.13 -13.76 0.50
C THR A 134 4.06 -14.27 1.94
N VAL A 135 3.24 -15.29 2.17
CA VAL A 135 3.20 -15.99 3.46
C VAL A 135 4.61 -16.58 3.73
N GLY A 136 5.22 -16.21 4.85
CA GLY A 136 6.57 -16.66 5.22
C GLY A 136 7.71 -15.76 4.76
N SER A 137 7.44 -14.64 4.09
CA SER A 137 8.48 -13.64 3.84
C SER A 137 8.88 -12.93 5.13
N ILE A 138 10.15 -12.98 5.48
CA ILE A 138 10.70 -12.17 6.57
C ILE A 138 10.64 -10.69 6.10
N PRO A 139 10.05 -9.78 6.89
CA PRO A 139 10.04 -8.36 6.53
C PRO A 139 11.47 -7.89 6.24
N ARG A 140 11.71 -7.42 5.03
CA ARG A 140 13.01 -6.82 4.71
C ARG A 140 13.15 -5.56 5.57
N PRO A 141 14.20 -5.45 6.41
CA PRO A 141 14.41 -4.25 7.20
C PRO A 141 14.48 -3.05 6.24
N THR A 142 13.72 -2.02 6.55
CA THR A 142 13.83 -0.75 5.83
C THR A 142 15.28 -0.27 5.94
N PRO A 143 15.94 0.09 4.82
CA PRO A 143 17.28 0.65 4.90
C PRO A 143 17.22 1.92 5.74
N SER A 144 17.83 1.89 6.92
CA SER A 144 18.07 3.09 7.71
C SER A 144 18.93 4.03 6.85
N ARG A 145 18.40 5.18 6.50
CA ARG A 145 19.18 6.25 5.87
C ARG A 145 20.20 6.74 6.92
N PHE A 146 21.45 6.47 6.68
CA PHE A 146 22.55 7.16 7.34
C PHE A 146 22.74 8.54 6.72
#